data_b020191a0f15b554bc1b34076d32d77f
#
_entry.id   b020191a0f15b554bc1b34076d32d77f
#
_cell.length_a   1.000
_cell.length_b   1.000
_cell.length_c   1.000
_cell.angle_alpha   90.00
_cell.angle_beta   90.00
_cell.angle_gamma   90.00
#
_symmetry.space_group_name_H-M   'P 1'
#
loop_
_entity.id
_entity.type
_entity.pdbx_description
1 polymer ?
#
loop_
_entity_poly.entity_id
_entity_poly.type
_entity_poly.pdbx_seq_one_letter_code
_entity_poly.pdbx_strand_id
1 'polypeptide(L)'
;MRNYKDMNTEAINKMHDKMMKNKSVAIKSFEDYEVMIQAWREPGMESSKQIIMGDKISIATVLCSLMENMILNKIFTIDELYSLVDSVKEVMSDDNRRDV
;
A
#
# COMPACT_ATOMS: atom_id res chain seq x y z
N MET A 1 -18.49 -20.20 0.88
CA MET A 1 -17.12 -19.82 0.55
C MET A 1 -16.74 -18.60 1.36
N ARG A 2 -15.58 -18.66 1.98
CA ARG A 2 -15.13 -17.52 2.79
C ARG A 2 -14.79 -16.35 1.86
N ASN A 3 -15.25 -15.18 2.23
CA ASN A 3 -15.01 -13.97 1.47
C ASN A 3 -13.51 -13.59 1.56
N TYR A 4 -12.93 -13.22 0.44
CA TYR A 4 -11.55 -12.72 0.36
C TYR A 4 -11.31 -11.58 1.35
N LYS A 5 -12.30 -10.72 1.51
CA LYS A 5 -12.25 -9.58 2.43
C LYS A 5 -12.09 -10.02 3.88
N ASP A 6 -12.76 -11.10 4.29
CA ASP A 6 -12.66 -11.62 5.65
C ASP A 6 -11.30 -12.24 5.94
N MET A 7 -10.75 -12.94 4.96
CA MET A 7 -9.41 -13.51 5.06
C MET A 7 -8.34 -12.44 5.25
N ASN A 8 -8.44 -11.36 4.49
CA ASN A 8 -7.52 -10.24 4.61
C ASN A 8 -7.63 -9.55 5.96
N THR A 9 -8.85 -9.38 6.46
CA THR A 9 -9.09 -8.76 7.76
C THR A 9 -8.44 -9.55 8.88
N GLU A 10 -8.56 -10.88 8.87
CA GLU A 10 -7.92 -11.73 9.88
C GLU A 10 -6.40 -11.63 9.84
N ALA A 11 -5.83 -11.67 8.64
CA ALA A 11 -4.39 -11.57 8.47
C ALA A 11 -3.87 -10.21 8.96
N ILE A 12 -4.56 -9.14 8.62
CA ILE A 12 -4.22 -7.78 9.05
C ILE A 12 -4.32 -7.66 10.56
N ASN A 13 -5.39 -8.19 11.17
CA ASN A 13 -5.57 -8.15 12.61
C ASN A 13 -4.46 -8.92 13.35
N LYS A 14 -4.06 -10.07 12.83
CA LYS A 14 -2.96 -10.84 13.41
C LYS A 14 -1.64 -10.07 13.34
N MET A 15 -1.37 -9.43 12.22
CA MET A 15 -0.18 -8.61 12.07
C MET A 15 -0.21 -7.42 13.02
N HIS A 16 -1.35 -6.76 13.13
CA HIS A 16 -1.53 -5.63 14.02
C HIS A 16 -1.30 -6.04 15.48
N ASP A 17 -1.90 -7.14 15.92
CA ASP A 17 -1.73 -7.65 17.29
C ASP A 17 -0.27 -7.97 17.58
N LYS A 18 0.42 -8.59 16.63
CA LYS A 18 1.83 -8.93 16.76
C LYS A 18 2.68 -7.66 16.87
N MET A 19 2.38 -6.65 16.07
CA MET A 19 3.07 -5.37 16.12
C MET A 19 2.85 -4.66 17.45
N MET A 20 1.62 -4.70 17.97
CA MET A 20 1.30 -4.07 19.26
C MET A 20 2.01 -4.74 20.43
N LYS A 21 2.15 -6.06 20.40
CA LYS A 21 2.89 -6.81 21.44
C LYS A 21 4.37 -6.45 21.45
N ASN A 22 4.93 -6.13 20.29
CA ASN A 22 6.34 -5.81 20.13
C ASN A 22 6.54 -4.34 19.77
N LYS A 23 5.76 -3.47 20.39
CA LYS A 23 5.70 -2.05 20.05
C LYS A 23 7.07 -1.37 20.06
N SER A 24 7.88 -1.62 21.04
CA SER A 24 9.21 -1.01 21.14
C SER A 24 10.15 -1.54 20.06
N VAL A 25 10.04 -2.82 19.73
CA VAL A 25 10.82 -3.42 18.65
C VAL A 25 10.38 -2.88 17.31
N ALA A 26 9.06 -2.74 17.10
CA ALA A 26 8.52 -2.18 15.87
C ALA A 26 8.99 -0.75 15.63
N ILE A 27 9.01 0.09 16.66
CA ILE A 27 9.50 1.48 16.55
C ILE A 27 10.97 1.52 16.14
N LYS A 28 11.80 0.69 16.73
CA LYS A 28 13.21 0.58 16.35
C LYS A 28 13.35 0.07 14.92
N SER A 29 12.51 -0.86 14.51
CA SER A 29 12.54 -1.42 13.16
C SER A 29 12.25 -0.36 12.10
N PHE A 30 11.36 0.59 12.38
CA PHE A 30 11.08 1.68 11.44
C PHE A 30 12.32 2.51 11.14
N GLU A 31 13.15 2.77 12.14
CA GLU A 31 14.38 3.53 11.97
C GLU A 31 15.44 2.74 11.18
N ASP A 32 15.40 1.41 11.31
CA ASP A 32 16.36 0.53 10.65
C ASP A 32 15.98 0.21 9.20
N TYR A 33 14.73 0.47 8.79
CA TYR A 33 14.31 0.18 7.43
C TYR A 33 14.84 1.23 6.47
N GLU A 34 15.46 0.74 5.39
CA GLU A 34 15.89 1.57 4.29
C GLU A 34 14.69 2.15 3.53
N VAL A 35 13.61 1.39 3.45
CA VAL A 35 12.43 1.78 2.70
C VAL A 35 11.19 1.17 3.33
N MET A 36 10.10 1.93 3.33
CA MET A 36 8.81 1.46 3.81
C MET A 36 7.69 2.10 3.02
N ILE A 37 6.70 1.29 2.64
CA ILE A 37 5.44 1.76 2.08
C ILE A 37 4.33 1.12 2.88
N GLN A 38 3.49 1.92 3.50
CA GLN A 38 2.34 1.46 4.27
C GLN A 38 1.12 2.31 3.90
N ALA A 39 -0.01 1.66 3.67
CA ALA A 39 -1.24 2.35 3.35
C ALA A 39 -2.41 1.62 3.98
N TRP A 40 -3.39 2.38 4.46
CA TRP A 40 -4.59 1.80 5.05
C TRP A 40 -5.77 2.76 4.93
N ARG A 41 -6.96 2.19 5.05
CA ARG A 41 -8.21 2.95 5.06
C ARG A 41 -9.16 2.34 6.09
N GLU A 42 -9.62 3.15 7.01
CA GLU A 42 -10.61 2.75 8.00
C GLU A 42 -12.02 2.81 7.39
N PRO A 43 -12.97 1.99 7.91
CA PRO A 43 -14.35 2.05 7.43
C PRO A 43 -14.93 3.47 7.57
N GLY A 44 -15.61 3.92 6.52
CA GLY A 44 -16.23 5.24 6.51
C GLY A 44 -15.32 6.37 6.07
N MET A 45 -14.04 6.12 5.86
CA MET A 45 -13.10 7.13 5.36
C MET A 45 -13.10 7.14 3.82
N GLU A 46 -13.11 8.33 3.24
CA GLU A 46 -13.07 8.50 1.78
C GLU A 46 -11.66 8.35 1.22
N SER A 47 -10.65 8.73 2.00
CA SER A 47 -9.26 8.67 1.57
C SER A 47 -8.46 7.70 2.42
N SER A 48 -7.38 7.18 1.85
CA SER A 48 -6.45 6.32 2.59
C SER A 48 -5.38 7.17 3.28
N LYS A 49 -4.84 6.62 4.38
CA LYS A 49 -3.65 7.15 5.04
C LYS A 49 -2.44 6.38 4.55
N GLN A 50 -1.31 7.06 4.47
CA GLN A 50 -0.11 6.47 3.89
C GLN A 50 1.14 6.91 4.64
N ILE A 51 2.11 6.02 4.71
CA ILE A 51 3.46 6.32 5.14
C ILE A 51 4.40 5.83 4.05
N ILE A 52 5.21 6.73 3.51
CA ILE A 52 6.19 6.39 2.49
C ILE A 52 7.55 6.94 2.94
N MET A 53 8.52 6.05 3.07
CA MET A 53 9.87 6.39 3.52
C MET A 53 10.89 5.72 2.61
N GLY A 54 11.98 6.43 2.34
CA GLY A 54 13.09 5.88 1.56
C GLY A 54 13.46 6.76 0.37
N ASP A 55 14.54 6.40 -0.29
CA ASP A 55 14.94 7.06 -1.52
C ASP A 55 14.12 6.56 -2.71
N LYS A 56 14.19 7.27 -3.80
CA LYS A 56 13.37 7.00 -4.99
C LYS A 56 13.58 5.58 -5.54
N ILE A 57 14.82 5.13 -5.61
CA ILE A 57 15.15 3.82 -6.18
C ILE A 57 14.63 2.70 -5.27
N SER A 58 14.84 2.83 -3.95
CA SER A 58 14.36 1.85 -2.98
C SER A 58 12.83 1.77 -2.97
N ILE A 59 12.16 2.92 -3.02
CA ILE A 59 10.70 2.98 -3.11
C ILE A 59 10.21 2.30 -4.39
N ALA A 60 10.84 2.58 -5.53
CA ALA A 60 10.47 1.94 -6.80
C ALA A 60 10.63 0.43 -6.74
N THR A 61 11.71 -0.06 -6.12
CA THR A 61 11.97 -1.49 -5.98
C THR A 61 10.88 -2.17 -5.14
N VAL A 62 10.54 -1.59 -4.01
CA VAL A 62 9.47 -2.14 -3.15
C VAL A 62 8.12 -2.08 -3.84
N LEU A 63 7.84 -0.99 -4.54
CA LEU A 63 6.59 -0.86 -5.29
C LEU A 63 6.46 -1.92 -6.38
N CYS A 64 7.53 -2.20 -7.11
CA CYS A 64 7.54 -3.27 -8.10
C CYS A 64 7.29 -4.64 -7.45
N SER A 65 7.90 -4.90 -6.30
CA SER A 65 7.69 -6.15 -5.57
C SER A 65 6.23 -6.29 -5.11
N LEU A 66 5.61 -5.20 -4.66
CA LEU A 66 4.19 -5.20 -4.30
C LEU A 66 3.32 -5.54 -5.50
N MET A 67 3.60 -4.95 -6.65
CA MET A 67 2.85 -5.22 -7.88
C MET A 67 3.02 -6.68 -8.32
N GLU A 68 4.24 -7.21 -8.26
CA GLU A 68 4.49 -8.62 -8.56
C GLU A 68 3.66 -9.53 -7.66
N ASN A 69 3.65 -9.26 -6.36
CA ASN A 69 2.86 -10.05 -5.41
C ASN A 69 1.36 -9.96 -5.69
N MET A 70 0.87 -8.79 -6.07
CA MET A 70 -0.54 -8.62 -6.43
C MET A 70 -0.90 -9.45 -7.66
N ILE A 71 -0.02 -9.53 -8.64
CA ILE A 71 -0.24 -10.33 -9.84
C ILE A 71 -0.17 -11.82 -9.50
N LEU A 72 0.85 -12.25 -8.74
CA LEU A 72 1.02 -13.65 -8.35
C LEU A 72 -0.14 -14.16 -7.51
N ASN A 73 -0.71 -13.32 -6.67
CA ASN A 73 -1.86 -13.67 -5.83
C ASN A 73 -3.20 -13.42 -6.51
N LYS A 74 -3.19 -13.08 -7.79
CA LYS A 74 -4.39 -12.88 -8.61
C LYS A 74 -5.30 -11.77 -8.09
N ILE A 75 -4.73 -10.77 -7.43
CA ILE A 75 -5.48 -9.59 -7.00
C ILE A 75 -5.73 -8.70 -8.21
N PHE A 76 -4.70 -8.49 -9.02
CA PHE A 76 -4.77 -7.71 -10.25
C PHE A 76 -4.04 -8.42 -11.37
N THR A 77 -4.47 -8.15 -12.60
CA THR A 77 -3.71 -8.47 -13.79
C THR A 77 -2.78 -7.30 -14.13
N ILE A 78 -1.81 -7.53 -15.02
CA ILE A 78 -0.93 -6.47 -15.50
C ILE A 78 -1.74 -5.35 -16.16
N ASP A 79 -2.75 -5.71 -16.96
CA ASP A 79 -3.59 -4.72 -17.65
C ASP A 79 -4.38 -3.88 -16.66
N GLU A 80 -4.87 -4.49 -15.59
CA GLU A 80 -5.57 -3.76 -14.54
C GLU A 80 -4.64 -2.77 -13.83
N LEU A 81 -3.38 -3.14 -13.58
CA LEU A 81 -2.39 -2.24 -12.99
C LEU A 81 -2.10 -1.05 -13.89
N TYR A 82 -1.98 -1.28 -15.20
CA TYR A 82 -1.83 -0.18 -16.16
C TYR A 82 -3.03 0.76 -16.13
N SER A 83 -4.24 0.21 -16.02
CA SER A 83 -5.46 1.02 -15.93
C SER A 83 -5.47 1.89 -14.66
N LEU A 84 -4.96 1.37 -13.54
CA LEU A 84 -4.85 2.14 -12.31
C LEU A 84 -3.88 3.32 -12.48
N VAL A 85 -2.75 3.09 -13.12
CA VAL A 85 -1.78 4.15 -13.40
C VAL A 85 -2.40 5.22 -14.30
N ASP A 86 -3.12 4.81 -15.32
CA ASP A 86 -3.82 5.75 -16.22
C ASP A 86 -4.85 6.59 -15.47
N SER A 87 -5.57 5.98 -14.53
CA SER A 87 -6.52 6.71 -13.69
C SER A 87 -5.83 7.79 -12.85
N VAL A 88 -4.69 7.46 -12.26
CA VAL A 88 -3.89 8.43 -11.50
C VAL A 88 -3.42 9.55 -12.42
N LYS A 89 -2.97 9.21 -13.61
CA LYS A 89 -2.52 10.19 -14.60
C LYS A 89 -3.63 11.18 -14.95
N GLU A 90 -4.86 10.72 -15.14
CA GLU A 90 -6.00 11.58 -15.43
C GLU A 90 -6.27 12.56 -14.28
N VAL A 91 -6.29 12.06 -13.04
CA VAL A 91 -6.52 12.88 -11.85
C VAL A 91 -5.44 13.96 -11.74
N MET A 92 -4.18 13.58 -11.91
CA MET A 92 -3.07 14.53 -11.83
C MET A 92 -3.10 15.56 -12.94
N SER A 93 -3.54 15.18 -14.13
CA SER A 93 -3.69 16.10 -15.25
C SER A 93 -4.78 17.14 -14.99
N ASP A 94 -5.90 16.72 -14.41
CA ASP A 94 -7.00 17.63 -14.05
C ASP A 94 -6.55 18.61 -12.97
N ASP A 95 -5.82 18.17 -11.97
CA ASP A 95 -5.27 19.02 -10.92
C ASP A 95 -4.30 20.05 -11.51
N ASN A 96 -3.46 19.65 -12.45
CA ASN A 96 -2.55 20.54 -13.14
C ASN A 96 -3.30 21.60 -13.94
N ARG A 97 -4.43 21.25 -14.55
CA ARG A 97 -5.29 22.21 -15.26
C ARG A 97 -5.90 23.23 -14.34
N ARG A 98 -6.26 22.83 -13.11
CA ARG A 98 -6.84 23.75 -12.12
C ARG A 98 -5.83 24.78 -11.64
N ASP A 99 -4.57 24.42 -11.60
CA ASP A 99 -3.49 25.31 -11.16
C ASP A 99 -3.07 26.32 -12.21
N VAL A 100 -3.55 26.15 -13.41
CA VAL A 100 -3.32 27.08 -14.51
C VAL A 100 -4.47 28.08 -14.61
#